data_0de3fa02a2dda08925862d1e33e6d187
#
_entry.id   0de3fa02a2dda08925862d1e33e6d187
#
_cell.length_a   1.000
_cell.length_b   1.000
_cell.length_c   1.000
_cell.angle_alpha   90.00
_cell.angle_beta   90.00
_cell.angle_gamma   90.00
#
_symmetry.space_group_name_H-M   'P 1'
#
loop_
_entity.id
_entity.type
_entity.pdbx_description
1 polymer ?
#
loop_
_entity_poly.entity_id
_entity_poly.type
_entity_poly.pdbx_seq_one_letter_code
_entity_poly.pdbx_strand_id
1 'polypeptide(L)'
;VIDKNGIANFHGTKKLQRGMYLFVFPKKRDYFEFIIDDDQDFQIDFDTAWSTRDYYLKMTATGSTENTAFIEYQKGKVAVIEKLMAIDEEIQRDSAGPQALLDSLNVVRDRYLNDKGNYDSAYIIKNPGHLLSKFLIAMIGVPYPETLPVLADGKVDSTFAFRWYKEHYWDHIDFADDGLLRMPVNIVKQRLDFYFDKIIVPDADSCIKEAEKIMDACKNTIEMEKYVIWYLTNRFESSNIMGLDRAFVRMAVSTYCNGKSWWVDSTTINKMCENAF
;
A
#
# COMPACT_ATOMS: atom_id res chain seq x y z
N VAL A 1 -22.15 -15.41 -16.01
CA VAL A 1 -22.40 -16.86 -16.22
C VAL A 1 -21.31 -17.38 -17.12
N ILE A 2 -20.73 -18.53 -16.79
CA ILE A 2 -19.74 -19.20 -17.65
C ILE A 2 -20.53 -19.95 -18.73
N ASP A 3 -20.14 -19.78 -19.99
CA ASP A 3 -20.76 -20.45 -21.12
C ASP A 3 -20.26 -21.92 -21.27
N LYS A 4 -20.80 -22.65 -22.29
CA LYS A 4 -20.42 -24.04 -22.58
C LYS A 4 -18.96 -24.24 -23.01
N ASN A 5 -18.29 -23.15 -23.41
CA ASN A 5 -16.89 -23.15 -23.83
C ASN A 5 -15.95 -22.77 -22.68
N GLY A 6 -16.48 -22.53 -21.46
CA GLY A 6 -15.72 -22.09 -20.32
C GLY A 6 -15.43 -20.60 -20.30
N ILE A 7 -16.09 -19.79 -21.12
CA ILE A 7 -15.87 -18.34 -21.22
C ILE A 7 -16.85 -17.59 -20.31
N ALA A 8 -16.32 -16.68 -19.53
CA ALA A 8 -17.09 -15.70 -18.75
C ALA A 8 -16.81 -14.29 -19.26
N ASN A 9 -17.85 -13.62 -19.79
CA ASN A 9 -17.75 -12.24 -20.22
C ASN A 9 -18.28 -11.30 -19.15
N PHE A 10 -17.49 -10.28 -18.82
CA PHE A 10 -17.86 -9.18 -17.94
C PHE A 10 -17.83 -7.91 -18.77
N HIS A 11 -18.91 -7.17 -18.77
CA HIS A 11 -19.00 -5.89 -19.46
C HIS A 11 -19.81 -4.90 -18.65
N GLY A 12 -19.48 -3.63 -18.81
CA GLY A 12 -20.16 -2.53 -18.13
C GLY A 12 -20.09 -1.26 -18.97
N THR A 13 -20.93 -0.28 -18.61
CA THR A 13 -20.98 1.03 -19.27
C THR A 13 -20.10 2.07 -18.60
N LYS A 14 -19.57 1.76 -17.41
CA LYS A 14 -18.69 2.63 -16.65
C LYS A 14 -17.34 1.94 -16.43
N LYS A 15 -16.26 2.69 -16.57
CA LYS A 15 -14.93 2.22 -16.20
C LYS A 15 -14.90 1.86 -14.71
N LEU A 16 -14.24 0.76 -14.39
CA LEU A 16 -13.88 0.40 -13.03
C LEU A 16 -12.75 1.32 -12.54
N GLN A 17 -12.67 1.51 -11.24
CA GLN A 17 -11.56 2.26 -10.65
C GLN A 17 -10.27 1.44 -10.72
N ARG A 18 -9.12 2.10 -10.91
CA ARG A 18 -7.81 1.44 -10.90
C ARG A 18 -7.58 0.73 -9.58
N GLY A 19 -7.00 -0.46 -9.65
CA GLY A 19 -6.72 -1.25 -8.46
C GLY A 19 -6.51 -2.72 -8.77
N MET A 20 -6.22 -3.48 -7.73
CA MET A 20 -6.17 -4.94 -7.80
C MET A 20 -7.55 -5.51 -7.44
N TYR A 21 -8.01 -6.43 -8.26
CA TYR A 21 -9.31 -7.08 -8.14
C TYR A 21 -9.15 -8.58 -7.98
N LEU A 22 -10.15 -9.19 -7.37
CA LEU A 22 -10.19 -10.63 -7.18
C LEU A 22 -11.27 -11.25 -8.06
N PHE A 23 -10.90 -12.24 -8.83
CA PHE A 23 -11.86 -13.16 -9.42
C PHE A 23 -12.07 -14.32 -8.46
N VAL A 24 -13.27 -14.42 -7.88
CA VAL A 24 -13.61 -15.44 -6.88
C VAL A 24 -14.53 -16.48 -7.50
N PHE A 25 -14.18 -17.78 -7.37
CA PHE A 25 -14.97 -18.88 -7.89
C PHE A 25 -16.20 -19.17 -7.03
N PRO A 26 -17.42 -19.30 -7.62
CA PRO A 26 -18.66 -19.38 -6.85
C PRO A 26 -18.77 -20.53 -5.84
N LYS A 27 -18.09 -21.65 -6.07
CA LYS A 27 -18.17 -22.87 -5.24
C LYS A 27 -16.85 -23.26 -4.56
N LYS A 28 -15.81 -22.51 -4.82
CA LYS A 28 -14.48 -22.72 -4.24
C LYS A 28 -14.10 -21.48 -3.46
N ARG A 29 -13.31 -21.64 -2.41
CA ARG A 29 -12.69 -20.48 -1.73
C ARG A 29 -11.45 -19.98 -2.49
N ASP A 30 -11.29 -20.44 -3.72
CA ASP A 30 -10.19 -20.10 -4.62
C ASP A 30 -10.48 -18.80 -5.34
N TYR A 31 -9.45 -18.03 -5.57
CA TYR A 31 -9.48 -16.78 -6.31
C TYR A 31 -8.14 -16.57 -7.02
N PHE A 32 -8.11 -15.69 -7.98
CA PHE A 32 -6.88 -15.09 -8.49
C PHE A 32 -7.02 -13.57 -8.56
N GLU A 33 -5.89 -12.90 -8.53
CA GLU A 33 -5.79 -11.45 -8.58
C GLU A 33 -5.50 -11.01 -10.02
N PHE A 34 -6.03 -9.85 -10.38
CA PHE A 34 -5.73 -9.16 -11.63
C PHE A 34 -5.83 -7.66 -11.42
N ILE A 35 -5.23 -6.89 -12.32
CA ILE A 35 -5.17 -5.43 -12.19
C ILE A 35 -6.13 -4.80 -13.18
N ILE A 36 -6.95 -3.89 -12.71
CA ILE A 36 -7.72 -2.95 -13.51
C ILE A 36 -6.92 -1.65 -13.58
N ASP A 37 -6.53 -1.30 -14.78
CA ASP A 37 -5.86 -0.06 -15.13
C ASP A 37 -6.65 0.68 -16.23
N ASP A 38 -6.00 1.55 -16.98
CA ASP A 38 -6.64 2.30 -18.08
C ASP A 38 -7.15 1.38 -19.18
N ASP A 39 -6.42 0.29 -19.48
CA ASP A 39 -6.82 -0.76 -20.42
C ASP A 39 -7.77 -1.73 -19.71
N GLN A 40 -9.07 -1.61 -19.99
CA GLN A 40 -10.12 -2.43 -19.37
C GLN A 40 -10.78 -3.42 -20.34
N ASP A 41 -10.28 -3.49 -21.58
CA ASP A 41 -10.71 -4.47 -22.58
C ASP A 41 -9.60 -5.52 -22.75
N PHE A 42 -9.66 -6.55 -21.94
CA PHE A 42 -8.64 -7.61 -21.92
C PHE A 42 -9.25 -8.99 -21.63
N GLN A 43 -8.48 -10.02 -21.93
CA GLN A 43 -8.81 -11.41 -21.64
C GLN A 43 -7.75 -12.04 -20.74
N ILE A 44 -8.19 -12.87 -19.79
CA ILE A 44 -7.33 -13.73 -18.98
C ILE A 44 -7.72 -15.17 -19.23
N ASP A 45 -6.76 -15.99 -19.64
CA ASP A 45 -6.90 -17.41 -19.82
C ASP A 45 -6.17 -18.15 -18.71
N PHE A 46 -6.81 -19.16 -18.13
CA PHE A 46 -6.25 -19.96 -17.03
C PHE A 46 -6.87 -21.36 -16.99
N ASP A 47 -6.18 -22.29 -16.33
CA ASP A 47 -6.61 -23.68 -16.19
C ASP A 47 -7.21 -23.92 -14.79
N THR A 48 -8.49 -24.26 -14.74
CA THR A 48 -9.22 -24.51 -13.46
C THR A 48 -8.89 -25.86 -12.81
N ALA A 49 -8.11 -26.72 -13.46
CA ALA A 49 -7.67 -28.00 -12.90
C ALA A 49 -6.56 -27.85 -11.85
N TRP A 50 -5.97 -26.66 -11.75
CA TRP A 50 -4.86 -26.36 -10.86
C TRP A 50 -5.33 -25.74 -9.52
N SER A 51 -4.48 -25.83 -8.48
CA SER A 51 -4.71 -25.14 -7.23
C SER A 51 -4.51 -23.62 -7.39
N THR A 52 -5.08 -22.83 -6.47
CA THR A 52 -4.95 -21.37 -6.47
C THR A 52 -3.49 -20.90 -6.60
N ARG A 53 -2.56 -21.61 -5.94
CA ARG A 53 -1.12 -21.31 -6.01
C ARG A 53 -0.56 -21.46 -7.42
N ASP A 54 -1.06 -22.45 -8.19
CA ASP A 54 -0.50 -22.83 -9.47
C ASP A 54 -1.22 -22.15 -10.66
N TYR A 55 -2.32 -21.40 -10.43
CA TYR A 55 -3.06 -20.74 -11.51
C TYR A 55 -2.16 -19.84 -12.35
N TYR A 56 -1.28 -19.08 -11.71
CA TYR A 56 -0.39 -18.17 -12.42
C TYR A 56 0.59 -18.87 -13.36
N LEU A 57 1.02 -20.12 -13.08
CA LEU A 57 2.00 -20.83 -13.91
C LEU A 57 1.52 -21.03 -15.34
N LYS A 58 0.20 -21.21 -15.56
CA LYS A 58 -0.40 -21.39 -16.88
C LYS A 58 -1.32 -20.23 -17.28
N MET A 59 -1.42 -19.21 -16.48
CA MET A 59 -2.23 -18.04 -16.77
C MET A 59 -1.58 -17.19 -17.85
N THR A 60 -2.38 -16.62 -18.73
CA THR A 60 -1.96 -15.61 -19.71
C THR A 60 -2.96 -14.48 -19.77
N ALA A 61 -2.51 -13.28 -20.15
CA ALA A 61 -3.36 -12.15 -20.41
C ALA A 61 -3.09 -11.57 -21.79
N THR A 62 -4.14 -11.10 -22.46
CA THR A 62 -4.09 -10.38 -23.72
C THR A 62 -4.93 -9.12 -23.64
N GLY A 63 -4.49 -8.04 -24.28
CA GLY A 63 -5.19 -6.73 -24.25
C GLY A 63 -4.82 -5.85 -23.06
N SER A 64 -4.01 -6.33 -22.09
CA SER A 64 -3.51 -5.52 -20.97
C SER A 64 -2.02 -5.79 -20.75
N THR A 65 -1.21 -4.77 -20.93
CA THR A 65 0.23 -4.83 -20.69
C THR A 65 0.54 -5.04 -19.22
N GLU A 66 -0.24 -4.40 -18.33
CA GLU A 66 -0.07 -4.54 -16.89
C GLU A 66 -0.40 -5.94 -16.38
N ASN A 67 -1.53 -6.54 -16.82
CA ASN A 67 -1.85 -7.90 -16.42
C ASN A 67 -0.88 -8.93 -16.99
N THR A 68 -0.37 -8.73 -18.22
CA THR A 68 0.68 -9.58 -18.78
C THR A 68 1.93 -9.54 -17.92
N ALA A 69 2.41 -8.36 -17.57
CA ALA A 69 3.58 -8.19 -16.72
C ALA A 69 3.35 -8.69 -15.28
N PHE A 70 2.15 -8.48 -14.73
CA PHE A 70 1.76 -8.97 -13.41
C PHE A 70 1.77 -10.49 -13.34
N ILE A 71 1.19 -11.17 -14.32
CA ILE A 71 1.16 -12.65 -14.38
C ILE A 71 2.59 -13.21 -14.46
N GLU A 72 3.45 -12.64 -15.30
CA GLU A 72 4.85 -13.05 -15.38
C GLU A 72 5.62 -12.80 -14.05
N TYR A 73 5.35 -11.68 -13.39
CA TYR A 73 5.88 -11.43 -12.05
C TYR A 73 5.41 -12.47 -11.05
N GLN A 74 4.13 -12.83 -11.03
CA GLN A 74 3.61 -13.84 -10.12
C GLN A 74 4.22 -15.22 -10.37
N LYS A 75 4.42 -15.63 -11.64
CA LYS A 75 5.09 -16.89 -11.99
C LYS A 75 6.48 -17.00 -11.37
N GLY A 76 7.30 -15.98 -11.53
CA GLY A 76 8.66 -15.98 -10.97
C GLY A 76 8.70 -15.85 -9.45
N LYS A 77 7.73 -15.14 -8.88
CA LYS A 77 7.62 -14.93 -7.42
C LYS A 77 7.31 -16.23 -6.66
N VAL A 78 6.57 -17.15 -7.24
CA VAL A 78 6.20 -18.43 -6.59
C VAL A 78 7.45 -19.13 -6.04
N ALA A 79 8.49 -19.32 -6.87
CA ALA A 79 9.70 -20.03 -6.47
C ALA A 79 10.47 -19.34 -5.33
N VAL A 80 10.45 -18.00 -5.27
CA VAL A 80 11.12 -17.24 -4.20
C VAL A 80 10.32 -17.34 -2.89
N ILE A 81 9.00 -17.25 -2.97
CA ILE A 81 8.12 -17.34 -1.80
C ILE A 81 8.16 -18.76 -1.20
N GLU A 82 8.21 -19.81 -2.02
CA GLU A 82 8.33 -21.18 -1.52
C GLU A 82 9.61 -21.40 -0.71
N LYS A 83 10.72 -20.84 -1.16
CA LYS A 83 11.99 -20.89 -0.39
C LYS A 83 11.90 -20.14 0.93
N LEU A 84 11.26 -18.96 0.94
CA LEU A 84 11.05 -18.17 2.16
C LEU A 84 10.13 -18.92 3.14
N MET A 85 9.03 -19.48 2.67
CA MET A 85 8.13 -20.25 3.52
C MET A 85 8.82 -21.47 4.13
N ALA A 86 9.60 -22.21 3.34
CA ALA A 86 10.33 -23.39 3.81
C ALA A 86 11.33 -23.03 4.92
N ILE A 87 12.10 -21.94 4.75
CA ILE A 87 13.07 -21.52 5.77
C ILE A 87 12.39 -20.97 7.03
N ASP A 88 11.26 -20.24 6.90
CA ASP A 88 10.50 -19.76 8.05
C ASP A 88 9.87 -20.91 8.85
N GLU A 89 9.37 -21.96 8.18
CA GLU A 89 8.89 -23.18 8.84
C GLU A 89 10.03 -23.91 9.58
N GLU A 90 11.23 -23.94 9.01
CA GLU A 90 12.40 -24.56 9.64
C GLU A 90 12.84 -23.77 10.88
N ILE A 91 12.91 -22.44 10.79
CA ILE A 91 13.20 -21.56 11.94
C ILE A 91 12.16 -21.75 13.05
N GLN A 92 10.88 -21.84 12.69
CA GLN A 92 9.80 -22.05 13.68
C GLN A 92 9.90 -23.41 14.35
N ARG A 93 10.15 -24.48 13.58
CA ARG A 93 10.31 -25.85 14.11
C ARG A 93 11.47 -25.93 15.07
N ASP A 94 12.59 -25.30 14.74
CA ASP A 94 13.83 -25.38 15.50
C ASP A 94 14.02 -24.20 16.47
N SER A 95 12.95 -23.46 16.77
CA SER A 95 12.96 -22.23 17.59
C SER A 95 13.52 -22.42 19.01
N ALA A 96 13.48 -23.64 19.56
CA ALA A 96 14.10 -24.01 20.84
C ALA A 96 15.49 -24.66 20.69
N GLY A 97 16.04 -24.70 19.48
CA GLY A 97 17.31 -25.31 19.15
C GLY A 97 18.52 -24.45 19.54
N PRO A 98 19.74 -24.94 19.24
CA PRO A 98 20.98 -24.19 19.48
C PRO A 98 20.98 -22.84 18.74
N GLN A 99 21.44 -21.77 19.41
CA GLN A 99 21.48 -20.42 18.83
C GLN A 99 22.27 -20.38 17.52
N ALA A 100 23.41 -21.10 17.43
CA ALA A 100 24.22 -21.17 16.21
C ALA A 100 23.45 -21.72 14.99
N LEU A 101 22.48 -22.64 15.20
CA LEU A 101 21.63 -23.13 14.14
C LEU A 101 20.66 -22.04 13.70
N LEU A 102 19.99 -21.37 14.65
CA LEU A 102 19.06 -20.26 14.35
C LEU A 102 19.76 -19.12 13.62
N ASP A 103 20.98 -18.77 14.01
CA ASP A 103 21.79 -17.74 13.33
C ASP A 103 22.07 -18.13 11.88
N SER A 104 22.43 -19.39 11.62
CA SER A 104 22.68 -19.88 10.26
C SER A 104 21.42 -19.89 9.39
N LEU A 105 20.27 -20.29 9.95
CA LEU A 105 18.99 -20.26 9.25
C LEU A 105 18.56 -18.81 8.93
N ASN A 106 18.75 -17.88 9.86
CA ASN A 106 18.49 -16.46 9.63
C ASN A 106 19.36 -15.89 8.50
N VAL A 107 20.64 -16.26 8.39
CA VAL A 107 21.50 -15.86 7.27
C VAL A 107 20.95 -16.36 5.92
N VAL A 108 20.43 -17.58 5.86
CA VAL A 108 19.78 -18.11 4.66
C VAL A 108 18.48 -17.37 4.34
N ARG A 109 17.69 -17.09 5.36
CA ARG A 109 16.45 -16.29 5.23
C ARG A 109 16.72 -14.90 4.68
N ASP A 110 17.72 -14.21 5.21
CA ASP A 110 18.11 -12.87 4.75
C ASP A 110 18.54 -12.87 3.28
N ARG A 111 19.28 -13.92 2.85
CA ARG A 111 19.61 -14.08 1.43
C ARG A 111 18.36 -14.22 0.56
N TYR A 112 17.37 -15.02 0.96
CA TYR A 112 16.11 -15.15 0.21
C TYR A 112 15.26 -13.87 0.23
N LEU A 113 15.31 -13.08 1.30
CA LEU A 113 14.69 -11.76 1.34
C LEU A 113 15.36 -10.79 0.38
N ASN A 114 16.70 -10.83 0.26
CA ASN A 114 17.43 -10.04 -0.71
C ASN A 114 17.12 -10.47 -2.15
N ASP A 115 17.03 -11.79 -2.42
CA ASP A 115 16.62 -12.31 -3.72
C ASP A 115 15.22 -11.81 -4.11
N LYS A 116 14.28 -11.79 -3.15
CA LYS A 116 12.95 -11.23 -3.34
C LYS A 116 13.02 -9.72 -3.65
N GLY A 117 13.81 -8.96 -2.89
CA GLY A 117 14.01 -7.53 -3.13
C GLY A 117 14.59 -7.23 -4.50
N ASN A 118 15.57 -8.01 -4.94
CA ASN A 118 16.15 -7.90 -6.28
C ASN A 118 15.12 -8.22 -7.38
N TYR A 119 14.28 -9.22 -7.14
CA TYR A 119 13.21 -9.59 -8.06
C TYR A 119 12.16 -8.48 -8.19
N ASP A 120 11.71 -7.91 -7.06
CA ASP A 120 10.80 -6.77 -7.03
C ASP A 120 11.40 -5.55 -7.75
N SER A 121 12.69 -5.25 -7.50
CA SER A 121 13.42 -4.15 -8.15
C SER A 121 13.55 -4.34 -9.67
N ALA A 122 13.81 -5.56 -10.13
CA ALA A 122 13.86 -5.86 -11.55
C ALA A 122 12.51 -5.64 -12.24
N TYR A 123 11.41 -5.98 -11.57
CA TYR A 123 10.06 -5.68 -12.07
C TYR A 123 9.81 -4.17 -12.17
N ILE A 124 10.14 -3.41 -11.13
CA ILE A 124 9.98 -1.95 -11.10
C ILE A 124 10.73 -1.27 -12.25
N ILE A 125 11.99 -1.67 -12.47
CA ILE A 125 12.84 -1.12 -13.53
C ILE A 125 12.26 -1.44 -14.92
N LYS A 126 11.76 -2.65 -15.11
CA LYS A 126 11.21 -3.10 -16.40
C LYS A 126 9.85 -2.46 -16.71
N ASN A 127 9.06 -2.17 -15.69
CA ASN A 127 7.67 -1.72 -15.84
C ASN A 127 7.41 -0.41 -15.06
N PRO A 128 8.16 0.67 -15.33
CA PRO A 128 7.96 1.93 -14.63
C PRO A 128 6.55 2.48 -14.92
N GLY A 129 5.85 2.91 -13.90
CA GLY A 129 4.50 3.46 -14.04
C GLY A 129 3.35 2.45 -13.92
N HIS A 130 3.60 1.14 -13.97
CA HIS A 130 2.59 0.13 -13.63
C HIS A 130 2.13 0.29 -12.19
N LEU A 131 0.85 0.02 -11.91
CA LEU A 131 0.29 0.12 -10.56
C LEU A 131 1.02 -0.81 -9.58
N LEU A 132 1.39 -2.03 -10.03
CA LEU A 132 2.18 -2.92 -9.20
C LEU A 132 3.56 -2.33 -8.88
N SER A 133 4.23 -1.67 -9.82
CA SER A 133 5.52 -1.01 -9.56
C SER A 133 5.39 0.10 -8.52
N LYS A 134 4.38 0.94 -8.62
CA LYS A 134 4.08 1.99 -7.63
C LYS A 134 3.80 1.40 -6.25
N PHE A 135 3.05 0.31 -6.20
CA PHE A 135 2.79 -0.41 -4.95
C PHE A 135 4.07 -1.01 -4.35
N LEU A 136 4.89 -1.66 -5.16
CA LEU A 136 6.17 -2.22 -4.69
C LEU A 136 7.12 -1.11 -4.18
N ILE A 137 7.20 0.02 -4.88
CA ILE A 137 7.95 1.20 -4.43
C ILE A 137 7.40 1.70 -3.09
N ALA A 138 6.08 1.81 -2.95
CA ALA A 138 5.43 2.23 -1.71
C ALA A 138 5.72 1.29 -0.53
N MET A 139 6.01 0.01 -0.79
CA MET A 139 6.42 -0.96 0.23
C MET A 139 7.88 -0.82 0.65
N ILE A 140 8.73 -0.15 -0.14
CA ILE A 140 10.13 0.10 0.20
C ILE A 140 10.18 1.11 1.35
N GLY A 141 10.93 0.77 2.40
CA GLY A 141 11.19 1.68 3.50
C GLY A 141 12.07 2.88 3.08
N VAL A 142 12.05 3.93 3.87
CA VAL A 142 12.97 5.06 3.68
C VAL A 142 14.39 4.59 3.99
N PRO A 143 15.35 4.70 3.06
CA PRO A 143 16.73 4.31 3.32
C PRO A 143 17.35 5.21 4.39
N TYR A 144 18.13 4.62 5.28
CA TYR A 144 18.92 5.39 6.23
C TYR A 144 20.03 6.15 5.49
N PRO A 145 20.37 7.38 5.91
CA PRO A 145 21.50 8.10 5.32
C PRO A 145 22.82 7.34 5.59
N GLU A 146 23.63 7.16 4.55
CA GLU A 146 24.89 6.42 4.65
C GLU A 146 25.89 7.12 5.58
N THR A 147 25.83 8.44 5.64
CA THR A 147 26.71 9.27 6.48
C THR A 147 25.91 10.26 7.30
N LEU A 148 26.31 10.40 8.56
CA LEU A 148 25.72 11.41 9.45
C LEU A 148 26.62 12.66 9.46
N PRO A 149 26.04 13.89 9.37
CA PRO A 149 26.80 15.12 9.42
C PRO A 149 27.43 15.33 10.80
N VAL A 150 28.56 16.02 10.81
CA VAL A 150 29.27 16.42 12.02
C VAL A 150 28.94 17.87 12.32
N LEU A 151 28.57 18.16 13.57
CA LEU A 151 28.26 19.49 14.06
C LEU A 151 29.54 20.34 14.21
N ALA A 152 29.37 21.64 14.39
CA ALA A 152 30.50 22.56 14.55
C ALA A 152 31.40 22.26 15.77
N ASP A 153 30.86 21.55 16.76
CA ASP A 153 31.60 21.11 17.97
C ASP A 153 32.34 19.77 17.75
N GLY A 154 32.33 19.22 16.53
CA GLY A 154 32.99 17.96 16.18
C GLY A 154 32.20 16.71 16.52
N LYS A 155 30.97 16.82 17.04
CA LYS A 155 30.13 15.67 17.36
C LYS A 155 29.24 15.30 16.18
N VAL A 156 28.91 14.01 16.06
CA VAL A 156 27.93 13.52 15.09
C VAL A 156 26.54 14.05 15.47
N ASP A 157 25.80 14.56 14.47
CA ASP A 157 24.41 14.97 14.66
C ASP A 157 23.49 13.73 14.79
N SER A 158 23.26 13.32 16.04
CA SER A 158 22.42 12.16 16.36
C SER A 158 20.94 12.34 15.98
N THR A 159 20.49 13.57 15.70
CA THR A 159 19.10 13.86 15.33
C THR A 159 18.88 13.89 13.82
N PHE A 160 19.96 13.91 13.04
CA PHE A 160 19.91 13.99 11.58
C PHE A 160 19.15 12.81 10.95
N ALA A 161 19.43 11.59 11.39
CA ALA A 161 18.80 10.38 10.85
C ALA A 161 17.26 10.44 11.01
N PHE A 162 16.75 10.93 12.15
CA PHE A 162 15.31 11.08 12.36
C PHE A 162 14.71 12.18 11.49
N ARG A 163 15.39 13.35 11.37
CA ARG A 163 14.93 14.43 10.48
C ARG A 163 14.90 13.98 9.04
N TRP A 164 15.97 13.32 8.57
CA TRP A 164 16.03 12.71 7.25
C TRP A 164 14.86 11.74 7.00
N TYR A 165 14.65 10.80 7.93
CA TYR A 165 13.56 9.82 7.83
C TYR A 165 12.19 10.50 7.73
N LYS A 166 11.94 11.51 8.56
CA LYS A 166 10.69 12.28 8.52
C LYS A 166 10.51 13.04 7.20
N GLU A 167 11.56 13.67 6.72
CA GLU A 167 11.55 14.45 5.47
C GLU A 167 11.26 13.59 4.25
N HIS A 168 11.90 12.42 4.18
CA HIS A 168 11.80 11.48 3.05
C HIS A 168 10.70 10.41 3.21
N TYR A 169 9.90 10.49 4.25
CA TYR A 169 8.94 9.44 4.58
C TYR A 169 7.91 9.17 3.47
N TRP A 170 7.55 10.20 2.72
CA TRP A 170 6.52 10.15 1.69
C TRP A 170 7.06 10.02 0.26
N ASP A 171 8.37 10.01 0.06
CA ASP A 171 9.00 9.99 -1.27
C ASP A 171 8.57 8.80 -2.13
N HIS A 172 8.22 7.69 -1.49
CA HIS A 172 7.80 6.46 -2.16
C HIS A 172 6.26 6.32 -2.30
N ILE A 173 5.49 7.32 -1.93
CA ILE A 173 4.02 7.31 -2.08
C ILE A 173 3.61 8.27 -3.19
N ASP A 174 3.04 7.72 -4.25
CA ASP A 174 2.44 8.52 -5.32
C ASP A 174 0.99 8.88 -4.95
N PHE A 175 0.80 10.02 -4.30
CA PHE A 175 -0.53 10.53 -3.96
C PHE A 175 -1.39 10.91 -5.18
N ALA A 176 -0.80 10.96 -6.39
CA ALA A 176 -1.55 11.17 -7.61
C ALA A 176 -2.15 9.88 -8.19
N ASP A 177 -1.88 8.71 -7.59
CA ASP A 177 -2.41 7.43 -8.03
C ASP A 177 -3.33 6.80 -6.97
N ASP A 178 -4.63 6.96 -7.17
CA ASP A 178 -5.66 6.41 -6.28
C ASP A 178 -5.79 4.88 -6.37
N GLY A 179 -5.18 4.25 -7.36
CA GLY A 179 -5.07 2.79 -7.46
C GLY A 179 -4.38 2.17 -6.24
N LEU A 180 -3.46 2.91 -5.59
CA LEU A 180 -2.79 2.48 -4.37
C LEU A 180 -3.76 2.23 -3.19
N LEU A 181 -4.94 2.85 -3.19
CA LEU A 181 -5.99 2.61 -2.19
C LEU A 181 -6.63 1.22 -2.32
N ARG A 182 -6.54 0.60 -3.50
CA ARG A 182 -7.20 -0.67 -3.87
C ARG A 182 -6.19 -1.78 -4.15
N MET A 183 -5.03 -1.73 -3.50
CA MET A 183 -4.06 -2.81 -3.49
C MET A 183 -4.37 -3.80 -2.35
N PRO A 184 -3.86 -5.04 -2.39
CA PRO A 184 -4.15 -6.07 -1.38
C PRO A 184 -3.87 -5.64 0.05
N VAL A 185 -2.89 -4.76 0.20
CA VAL A 185 -2.57 -4.06 1.44
C VAL A 185 -2.87 -2.59 1.22
N ASN A 186 -3.69 -1.98 2.09
CA ASN A 186 -3.89 -0.54 2.05
C ASN A 186 -2.62 0.17 2.56
N ILE A 187 -1.65 0.31 1.66
CA ILE A 187 -0.34 0.87 1.97
C ILE A 187 -0.44 2.34 2.41
N VAL A 188 -1.39 3.09 1.85
CA VAL A 188 -1.62 4.50 2.22
C VAL A 188 -2.05 4.58 3.68
N LYS A 189 -3.00 3.72 4.10
CA LYS A 189 -3.41 3.64 5.52
C LYS A 189 -2.25 3.27 6.43
N GLN A 190 -1.50 2.23 6.09
CA GLN A 190 -0.37 1.79 6.92
C GLN A 190 0.67 2.89 7.09
N ARG A 191 0.97 3.63 6.01
CA ARG A 191 1.89 4.76 6.06
C ARG A 191 1.36 5.90 6.91
N LEU A 192 0.07 6.24 6.80
CA LEU A 192 -0.58 7.27 7.63
C LEU A 192 -0.59 6.87 9.10
N ASP A 193 -0.97 5.61 9.42
CA ASP A 193 -0.95 5.11 10.80
C ASP A 193 0.44 5.25 11.41
N PHE A 194 1.46 4.72 10.73
CA PHE A 194 2.82 4.77 11.25
C PHE A 194 3.36 6.20 11.39
N TYR A 195 3.04 7.09 10.44
CA TYR A 195 3.48 8.48 10.46
C TYR A 195 2.98 9.21 11.69
N PHE A 196 1.67 9.15 11.94
CA PHE A 196 1.07 9.84 13.08
C PHE A 196 1.26 9.10 14.42
N ASP A 197 1.53 7.80 14.42
CA ASP A 197 1.76 7.03 15.65
C ASP A 197 3.21 7.06 16.11
N LYS A 198 4.18 7.19 15.18
CA LYS A 198 5.60 6.96 15.48
C LYS A 198 6.52 8.12 15.12
N ILE A 199 6.14 8.98 14.18
CA ILE A 199 7.02 10.03 13.65
C ILE A 199 6.60 11.40 14.12
N ILE A 200 5.29 11.66 14.17
CA ILE A 200 4.78 13.00 14.54
C ILE A 200 4.54 13.07 16.05
N VAL A 201 5.00 14.17 16.62
CA VAL A 201 4.68 14.48 18.03
C VAL A 201 3.16 14.60 18.14
N PRO A 202 2.52 13.92 19.11
CA PRO A 202 1.06 13.86 19.22
C PRO A 202 0.51 15.13 19.90
N ASP A 203 0.82 16.30 19.34
CA ASP A 203 0.23 17.60 19.67
C ASP A 203 -0.56 18.15 18.47
N ALA A 204 -1.54 19.00 18.75
CA ALA A 204 -2.44 19.50 17.73
C ALA A 204 -1.73 20.26 16.61
N ASP A 205 -0.77 21.12 16.92
CA ASP A 205 -0.12 21.97 15.93
C ASP A 205 0.74 21.14 14.96
N SER A 206 1.50 20.18 15.50
CA SER A 206 2.28 19.25 14.70
C SER A 206 1.38 18.37 13.81
N CYS A 207 0.30 17.83 14.38
CA CYS A 207 -0.64 16.99 13.63
C CYS A 207 -1.36 17.79 12.54
N ILE A 208 -1.84 18.99 12.81
CA ILE A 208 -2.49 19.88 11.83
C ILE A 208 -1.54 20.18 10.67
N LYS A 209 -0.33 20.63 10.99
CA LYS A 209 0.67 20.99 9.97
C LYS A 209 0.97 19.85 9.00
N GLU A 210 1.18 18.66 9.53
CA GLU A 210 1.50 17.49 8.68
C GLU A 210 0.26 16.98 7.95
N ALA A 211 -0.93 17.01 8.56
CA ALA A 211 -2.18 16.66 7.90
C ALA A 211 -2.47 17.59 6.70
N GLU A 212 -2.30 18.91 6.86
CA GLU A 212 -2.48 19.87 5.77
C GLU A 212 -1.52 19.63 4.61
N LYS A 213 -0.25 19.30 4.89
CA LYS A 213 0.73 18.93 3.84
C LYS A 213 0.30 17.69 3.04
N ILE A 214 -0.17 16.65 3.73
CA ILE A 214 -0.61 15.41 3.09
C ILE A 214 -1.86 15.67 2.24
N MET A 215 -2.83 16.43 2.76
CA MET A 215 -4.01 16.82 1.99
C MET A 215 -3.64 17.64 0.75
N ASP A 216 -2.65 18.52 0.86
CA ASP A 216 -2.15 19.31 -0.27
C ASP A 216 -1.52 18.43 -1.35
N ALA A 217 -0.81 17.37 -0.98
CA ALA A 217 -0.24 16.41 -1.91
C ALA A 217 -1.31 15.60 -2.68
N CYS A 218 -2.51 15.46 -2.11
CA CYS A 218 -3.61 14.69 -2.69
C CYS A 218 -4.55 15.48 -3.61
N LYS A 219 -4.42 16.81 -3.71
CA LYS A 219 -5.39 17.71 -4.37
C LYS A 219 -5.71 17.37 -5.83
N ASN A 220 -4.82 16.68 -6.54
CA ASN A 220 -4.99 16.38 -7.95
C ASN A 220 -5.70 15.04 -8.22
N THR A 221 -6.07 14.30 -7.19
CA THR A 221 -6.66 12.97 -7.30
C THR A 221 -7.85 12.84 -6.35
N ILE A 222 -9.04 12.92 -6.92
CA ILE A 222 -10.30 13.02 -6.15
C ILE A 222 -10.46 11.89 -5.12
N GLU A 223 -10.23 10.64 -5.52
CA GLU A 223 -10.44 9.51 -4.61
C GLU A 223 -9.37 9.45 -3.51
N MET A 224 -8.12 9.81 -3.81
CA MET A 224 -7.08 9.92 -2.78
C MET A 224 -7.38 11.06 -1.81
N GLU A 225 -7.78 12.22 -2.31
CA GLU A 225 -8.16 13.37 -1.47
C GLU A 225 -9.32 13.02 -0.54
N LYS A 226 -10.39 12.41 -1.06
CA LYS A 226 -11.54 11.93 -0.27
C LYS A 226 -11.09 10.99 0.84
N TYR A 227 -10.26 10.01 0.49
CA TYR A 227 -9.77 9.02 1.43
C TYR A 227 -8.93 9.66 2.55
N VAL A 228 -7.99 10.51 2.20
CA VAL A 228 -7.09 11.16 3.15
C VAL A 228 -7.85 12.12 4.06
N ILE A 229 -8.78 12.92 3.54
CA ILE A 229 -9.64 13.79 4.34
C ILE A 229 -10.45 12.96 5.34
N TRP A 230 -11.13 11.92 4.87
CA TRP A 230 -11.89 11.03 5.74
C TRP A 230 -11.01 10.40 6.82
N TYR A 231 -9.86 9.85 6.42
CA TYR A 231 -8.94 9.18 7.35
C TYR A 231 -8.45 10.13 8.44
N LEU A 232 -7.96 11.31 8.07
CA LEU A 232 -7.40 12.29 9.03
C LEU A 232 -8.48 12.83 9.98
N THR A 233 -9.66 13.15 9.45
CA THR A 233 -10.77 13.65 10.28
C THR A 233 -11.20 12.58 11.28
N ASN A 234 -11.45 11.35 10.83
CA ASN A 234 -11.85 10.24 11.70
C ASN A 234 -10.77 9.88 12.74
N ARG A 235 -9.48 9.93 12.34
CA ARG A 235 -8.37 9.68 13.25
C ARG A 235 -8.36 10.67 14.41
N PHE A 236 -8.51 11.96 14.13
CA PHE A 236 -8.47 12.98 15.19
C PHE A 236 -9.76 13.03 15.99
N GLU A 237 -10.94 12.77 15.37
CA GLU A 237 -12.22 12.65 16.07
C GLU A 237 -12.21 11.53 17.11
N SER A 238 -11.64 10.37 16.74
CA SER A 238 -11.59 9.18 17.61
C SER A 238 -10.41 9.15 18.57
N SER A 239 -9.58 10.20 18.60
CA SER A 239 -8.37 10.22 19.43
C SER A 239 -8.68 10.39 20.90
N ASN A 240 -8.03 9.58 21.75
CA ASN A 240 -8.06 9.75 23.21
C ASN A 240 -6.92 10.64 23.74
N ILE A 241 -6.10 11.22 22.87
CA ILE A 241 -5.00 12.09 23.26
C ILE A 241 -5.55 13.49 23.49
N MET A 242 -5.37 14.01 24.70
CA MET A 242 -5.82 15.36 25.09
C MET A 242 -5.26 16.41 24.15
N GLY A 243 -6.12 17.29 23.63
CA GLY A 243 -5.78 18.40 22.75
C GLY A 243 -5.82 18.06 21.26
N LEU A 244 -5.93 16.78 20.85
CA LEU A 244 -6.10 16.43 19.42
C LEU A 244 -7.53 16.69 18.89
N ASP A 245 -8.50 16.95 19.75
CA ASP A 245 -9.80 17.53 19.41
C ASP A 245 -9.65 18.82 18.58
N ARG A 246 -8.65 19.67 18.88
CA ARG A 246 -8.33 20.85 18.06
C ARG A 246 -7.91 20.49 16.64
N ALA A 247 -7.20 19.39 16.45
CA ALA A 247 -6.87 18.91 15.11
C ALA A 247 -8.11 18.41 14.36
N PHE A 248 -9.03 17.69 15.05
CA PHE A 248 -10.33 17.33 14.48
C PHE A 248 -11.11 18.56 14.04
N VAL A 249 -11.29 19.55 14.92
CA VAL A 249 -11.99 20.81 14.61
C VAL A 249 -11.38 21.47 13.36
N ARG A 250 -10.05 21.57 13.31
CA ARG A 250 -9.35 22.16 12.16
C ARG A 250 -9.65 21.41 10.85
N MET A 251 -9.61 20.06 10.87
CA MET A 251 -9.92 19.24 9.70
C MET A 251 -11.39 19.37 9.30
N ALA A 252 -12.33 19.26 10.23
CA ALA A 252 -13.76 19.38 9.96
C ALA A 252 -14.12 20.75 9.35
N VAL A 253 -13.66 21.84 9.96
CA VAL A 253 -13.94 23.20 9.46
C VAL A 253 -13.31 23.45 8.11
N SER A 254 -12.07 23.01 7.86
CA SER A 254 -11.36 23.26 6.61
C SER A 254 -11.84 22.40 5.43
N THR A 255 -12.61 21.33 5.67
CA THR A 255 -13.03 20.39 4.64
C THR A 255 -14.55 20.21 4.57
N TYR A 256 -15.21 19.78 5.66
CA TYR A 256 -16.65 19.48 5.67
C TYR A 256 -17.49 20.76 5.75
N CYS A 257 -17.17 21.65 6.69
CA CYS A 257 -18.02 22.82 6.98
C CYS A 257 -17.85 23.97 5.96
N ASN A 258 -16.78 23.96 5.17
CA ASN A 258 -16.54 24.97 4.12
C ASN A 258 -17.01 24.55 2.72
N GLY A 259 -17.71 23.39 2.60
CA GLY A 259 -18.28 22.90 1.35
C GLY A 259 -17.27 22.20 0.41
N LYS A 260 -16.04 21.95 0.83
CA LYS A 260 -15.06 21.18 0.02
C LYS A 260 -15.48 19.72 -0.13
N SER A 261 -16.09 19.14 0.89
CA SER A 261 -16.50 17.71 0.92
C SER A 261 -17.84 17.47 0.21
N TRP A 262 -17.99 17.96 -1.03
CA TRP A 262 -19.19 17.87 -1.86
C TRP A 262 -19.68 16.44 -2.13
N TRP A 263 -18.85 15.44 -1.92
CA TRP A 263 -19.14 14.01 -2.10
C TRP A 263 -19.79 13.36 -0.88
N VAL A 264 -19.86 14.08 0.24
CA VAL A 264 -20.45 13.61 1.50
C VAL A 264 -21.89 14.10 1.58
N ASP A 265 -22.80 13.27 2.10
CA ASP A 265 -24.17 13.66 2.29
C ASP A 265 -24.33 14.76 3.36
N SER A 266 -25.39 15.56 3.22
CA SER A 266 -25.63 16.72 4.08
C SER A 266 -25.82 16.35 5.57
N THR A 267 -26.36 15.17 5.86
CA THR A 267 -26.57 14.71 7.24
C THR A 267 -25.23 14.46 7.91
N THR A 268 -24.30 13.80 7.22
CA THR A 268 -22.94 13.57 7.71
C THR A 268 -22.18 14.88 7.85
N ILE A 269 -22.27 15.79 6.88
CA ILE A 269 -21.64 17.13 6.98
C ILE A 269 -22.16 17.88 8.21
N ASN A 270 -23.49 17.95 8.40
CA ASN A 270 -24.07 18.65 9.55
C ASN A 270 -23.58 18.06 10.87
N LYS A 271 -23.57 16.73 11.01
CA LYS A 271 -23.05 16.06 12.20
C LYS A 271 -21.59 16.36 12.46
N MET A 272 -20.74 16.35 11.42
CA MET A 272 -19.32 16.69 11.55
C MET A 272 -19.14 18.15 12.01
N CYS A 273 -19.96 19.05 11.48
CA CYS A 273 -19.88 20.46 11.87
C CYS A 273 -20.42 20.71 13.29
N GLU A 274 -21.51 20.04 13.68
CA GLU A 274 -22.02 20.09 15.06
C GLU A 274 -21.00 19.54 16.08
N ASN A 275 -20.28 18.48 15.74
CA ASN A 275 -19.23 17.94 16.60
C ASN A 275 -17.99 18.85 16.69
N ALA A 276 -17.78 19.75 15.72
CA ALA A 276 -16.63 20.65 15.66
C ALA A 276 -16.86 21.97 16.42
N PHE A 277 -18.10 22.31 16.75
CA PHE A 277 -18.51 23.54 17.46
C PHE A 277 -19.25 23.25 18.77
#